data_44a2c648cb3b1043e9d6a52a5e62abd1
#
_entry.id   44a2c648cb3b1043e9d6a52a5e62abd1
#
_cell.length_a   1.000
_cell.length_b   1.000
_cell.length_c   1.000
_cell.angle_alpha   90.00
_cell.angle_beta   90.00
_cell.angle_gamma   90.00
#
_symmetry.space_group_name_H-M   'P 1'
#
loop_
_entity.id
_entity.type
_entity.pdbx_description
1 polymer ?
#
loop_
_entity_poly.entity_id
_entity_poly.type
_entity_poly.pdbx_seq_one_letter_code
_entity_poly.pdbx_strand_id
1 'polypeptide(L)'
;TKGVVYTSLFDDDSNNNYMLIITSQSSPVDSVVNTLRYQLVTVTFILLFIGVFIAIVAAKKISKPITDTTKSALKLANKDYDVQFNSTGYLEVTELNNTLNYAATELKKVDSLQRELIANISHDLRTPLTMITGYGEVMRDLPGENTPENIQIIIDEANRLNMLVTDL
;
A
#
# COMPACT_ATOMS: atom_id res chain seq x y z
N THR A 1 39.96 -25.35 -42.57
CA THR A 1 39.03 -26.22 -43.32
C THR A 1 39.57 -27.63 -43.25
N LYS A 2 38.91 -28.53 -42.53
CA LYS A 2 39.26 -29.96 -42.52
C LYS A 2 38.45 -30.60 -43.65
N GLY A 3 39.13 -31.11 -44.68
CA GLY A 3 38.53 -31.91 -45.76
C GLY A 3 39.01 -33.36 -45.62
N VAL A 4 38.17 -34.29 -45.93
CA VAL A 4 38.52 -35.71 -46.03
C VAL A 4 38.73 -36.01 -47.53
N VAL A 5 39.90 -36.51 -47.84
CA VAL A 5 40.27 -36.92 -49.21
C VAL A 5 40.35 -38.43 -49.23
N TYR A 6 39.50 -39.06 -50.02
CA TYR A 6 39.59 -40.48 -50.27
C TYR A 6 40.24 -40.68 -51.68
N THR A 7 41.29 -41.50 -51.71
CA THR A 7 41.95 -41.88 -52.93
C THR A 7 41.79 -43.36 -53.14
N SER A 8 41.35 -43.80 -54.30
CA SER A 8 41.29 -45.21 -54.73
C SER A 8 41.93 -45.36 -56.09
N LEU A 9 42.78 -46.37 -56.24
CA LEU A 9 43.40 -46.73 -57.53
C LEU A 9 42.56 -47.87 -58.14
N PHE A 10 42.16 -47.70 -59.36
CA PHE A 10 41.50 -48.75 -60.10
C PHE A 10 42.39 -49.11 -61.27
N ASP A 11 42.60 -50.42 -61.46
CA ASP A 11 43.31 -50.98 -62.60
C ASP A 11 42.25 -51.47 -63.61
N ASP A 12 42.42 -51.10 -64.91
CA ASP A 12 41.56 -51.54 -65.96
C ASP A 12 42.30 -52.64 -66.77
N ASP A 13 41.55 -53.59 -67.30
CA ASP A 13 42.07 -54.70 -68.10
C ASP A 13 42.95 -54.28 -69.31
N SER A 14 42.97 -52.94 -69.56
CA SER A 14 43.75 -52.29 -70.61
C SER A 14 45.12 -51.77 -70.14
N ASN A 15 45.60 -52.15 -68.90
CA ASN A 15 46.86 -51.69 -68.31
C ASN A 15 46.96 -50.16 -68.05
N ASN A 16 45.79 -49.48 -67.93
CA ASN A 16 45.72 -48.07 -67.53
C ASN A 16 45.34 -47.93 -66.04
N ASN A 17 46.13 -47.22 -65.23
CA ASN A 17 45.86 -46.94 -63.85
C ASN A 17 45.03 -45.64 -63.71
N TYR A 18 43.85 -45.76 -63.19
CA TYR A 18 43.02 -44.59 -62.89
C TYR A 18 43.01 -44.30 -61.37
N MET A 19 43.22 -43.04 -61.00
CA MET A 19 43.14 -42.59 -59.62
C MET A 19 41.89 -41.77 -59.43
N LEU A 20 40.96 -42.25 -58.59
CA LEU A 20 39.76 -41.53 -58.22
C LEU A 20 40.09 -40.74 -56.94
N ILE A 21 39.98 -39.43 -56.98
CA ILE A 21 40.14 -38.55 -55.83
C ILE A 21 38.77 -37.98 -55.51
N ILE A 22 38.19 -38.38 -54.36
CA ILE A 22 36.97 -37.83 -53.86
C ILE A 22 37.34 -36.85 -52.70
N THR A 23 37.14 -35.55 -52.90
CA THR A 23 37.32 -34.53 -51.92
C THR A 23 35.96 -34.17 -51.32
N SER A 24 35.72 -34.53 -50.09
CA SER A 24 34.56 -34.04 -49.32
C SER A 24 34.99 -32.83 -48.51
N GLN A 25 34.46 -31.69 -48.87
CA GLN A 25 34.64 -30.48 -48.10
C GLN A 25 33.60 -30.51 -47.00
N SER A 26 34.00 -30.75 -45.76
CA SER A 26 33.06 -30.58 -44.65
C SER A 26 32.68 -29.10 -44.60
N SER A 27 31.41 -28.82 -44.91
CA SER A 27 30.87 -27.47 -44.76
C SER A 27 31.15 -26.93 -43.37
N PRO A 28 31.37 -25.65 -43.21
CA PRO A 28 31.80 -25.05 -41.93
C PRO A 28 30.68 -25.09 -40.92
N VAL A 29 30.37 -26.29 -40.39
CA VAL A 29 29.42 -26.48 -39.30
C VAL A 29 29.86 -25.60 -38.11
N ASP A 30 31.17 -25.48 -37.90
CA ASP A 30 31.75 -24.65 -36.83
C ASP A 30 31.43 -23.15 -36.99
N SER A 31 31.37 -22.63 -38.22
CA SER A 31 31.03 -21.22 -38.46
C SER A 31 29.53 -20.94 -38.20
N VAL A 32 28.65 -21.89 -38.59
CA VAL A 32 27.21 -21.79 -38.29
C VAL A 32 26.95 -21.87 -36.82
N VAL A 33 27.58 -22.82 -36.13
CA VAL A 33 27.48 -22.94 -34.63
C VAL A 33 27.98 -21.69 -33.93
N ASN A 34 29.10 -21.12 -34.34
CA ASN A 34 29.60 -19.88 -33.76
C ASN A 34 28.68 -18.69 -34.02
N THR A 35 28.11 -18.58 -35.19
CA THR A 35 27.13 -17.53 -35.55
C THR A 35 25.87 -17.65 -34.68
N LEU A 36 25.32 -18.86 -34.57
CA LEU A 36 24.16 -19.14 -33.72
C LEU A 36 24.45 -18.84 -32.24
N ARG A 37 25.63 -19.22 -31.73
CA ARG A 37 26.05 -18.91 -30.35
C ARG A 37 26.14 -17.41 -30.13
N TYR A 38 26.71 -16.66 -31.06
CA TYR A 38 26.80 -15.21 -30.98
C TYR A 38 25.42 -14.54 -30.96
N GLN A 39 24.54 -14.99 -31.85
CA GLN A 39 23.15 -14.51 -31.90
C GLN A 39 22.42 -14.82 -30.62
N LEU A 40 22.53 -16.01 -30.06
CA LEU A 40 21.89 -16.43 -28.82
C LEU A 40 22.35 -15.58 -27.65
N VAL A 41 23.67 -15.37 -27.51
CA VAL A 41 24.24 -14.50 -26.46
C VAL A 41 23.74 -13.06 -26.61
N THR A 42 23.74 -12.51 -27.83
CA THR A 42 23.28 -11.13 -28.08
C THR A 42 21.81 -10.98 -27.75
N VAL A 43 20.94 -11.90 -28.21
CA VAL A 43 19.50 -11.87 -27.89
C VAL A 43 19.26 -11.99 -26.39
N THR A 44 20.01 -12.87 -25.70
CA THR A 44 19.90 -13.01 -24.24
C THR A 44 20.22 -11.70 -23.53
N PHE A 45 21.28 -11.02 -23.89
CA PHE A 45 21.63 -9.73 -23.29
C PHE A 45 20.58 -8.65 -23.56
N ILE A 46 20.03 -8.59 -24.78
CA ILE A 46 18.96 -7.65 -25.14
C ILE A 46 17.72 -7.91 -24.28
N LEU A 47 17.28 -9.17 -24.15
CA LEU A 47 16.11 -9.55 -23.36
C LEU A 47 16.33 -9.24 -21.88
N LEU A 48 17.54 -9.48 -21.34
CA LEU A 48 17.88 -9.18 -19.98
C LEU A 48 17.81 -7.66 -19.69
N PHE A 49 18.35 -6.87 -20.61
CA PHE A 49 18.28 -5.41 -20.53
C PHE A 49 16.84 -4.87 -20.55
N ILE A 50 16.02 -5.39 -21.46
CA ILE A 50 14.59 -5.05 -21.55
C ILE A 50 13.87 -5.47 -20.26
N GLY A 51 14.13 -6.67 -19.74
CA GLY A 51 13.53 -7.16 -18.50
C GLY A 51 13.85 -6.27 -17.29
N VAL A 52 15.11 -5.88 -17.13
CA VAL A 52 15.54 -4.96 -16.08
C VAL A 52 14.87 -3.59 -16.24
N PHE A 53 14.79 -3.07 -17.45
CA PHE A 53 14.13 -1.80 -17.73
C PHE A 53 12.65 -1.82 -17.34
N ILE A 54 11.91 -2.86 -17.76
CA ILE A 54 10.50 -3.05 -17.40
C ILE A 54 10.33 -3.17 -15.87
N ALA A 55 11.20 -3.93 -15.21
CA ALA A 55 11.16 -4.09 -13.75
C ALA A 55 11.32 -2.75 -13.01
N ILE A 56 12.25 -1.90 -13.45
CA ILE A 56 12.46 -0.56 -12.87
C ILE A 56 11.24 0.34 -13.09
N VAL A 57 10.65 0.31 -14.28
CA VAL A 57 9.44 1.11 -14.58
C VAL A 57 8.26 0.63 -13.74
N ALA A 58 8.06 -0.68 -13.64
CA ALA A 58 7.00 -1.27 -12.83
C ALA A 58 7.18 -0.94 -11.33
N ALA A 59 8.40 -1.04 -10.80
CA ALA A 59 8.70 -0.68 -9.42
C ALA A 59 8.38 0.78 -9.12
N LYS A 60 8.73 1.71 -10.00
CA LYS A 60 8.48 3.15 -9.81
C LYS A 60 7.02 3.54 -10.00
N LYS A 61 6.34 2.99 -11.00
CA LYS A 61 4.98 3.39 -11.37
C LYS A 61 3.88 2.62 -10.63
N ILE A 62 4.16 1.42 -10.16
CA ILE A 62 3.17 0.55 -9.54
C ILE A 62 3.49 0.34 -8.05
N SER A 63 4.65 -0.25 -7.73
CA SER A 63 4.95 -0.67 -6.36
C SER A 63 5.13 0.51 -5.39
N LYS A 64 5.83 1.55 -5.81
CA LYS A 64 6.08 2.71 -4.94
C LYS A 64 4.80 3.45 -4.54
N PRO A 65 3.89 3.84 -5.45
CA PRO A 65 2.63 4.48 -5.09
C PRO A 65 1.78 3.64 -4.13
N ILE A 66 1.68 2.33 -4.34
CA ILE A 66 0.95 1.42 -3.45
C ILE A 66 1.56 1.40 -2.04
N THR A 67 2.89 1.33 -1.95
CA THR A 67 3.60 1.37 -0.67
C THR A 67 3.37 2.69 0.08
N ASP A 68 3.38 3.81 -0.64
CA ASP A 68 3.15 5.13 -0.05
C ASP A 68 1.68 5.28 0.41
N THR A 69 0.71 4.80 -0.37
CA THR A 69 -0.71 4.71 0.03
C THR A 69 -0.87 3.87 1.30
N THR A 70 -0.22 2.71 1.37
CA THR A 70 -0.27 1.84 2.56
C THR A 70 0.28 2.54 3.80
N LYS A 71 1.39 3.27 3.69
CA LYS A 71 1.95 4.04 4.80
C LYS A 71 1.00 5.14 5.28
N SER A 72 0.36 5.83 4.35
CA SER A 72 -0.65 6.86 4.67
C SER A 72 -1.88 6.22 5.33
N ALA A 73 -2.33 5.05 4.86
CA ALA A 73 -3.43 4.33 5.47
C ALA A 73 -3.14 3.88 6.92
N LEU A 74 -1.89 3.49 7.21
CA LEU A 74 -1.48 3.20 8.58
C LEU A 74 -1.53 4.43 9.51
N LYS A 75 -1.20 5.62 9.00
CA LYS A 75 -1.36 6.87 9.77
C LYS A 75 -2.83 7.14 10.06
N LEU A 76 -3.69 7.01 9.06
CA LEU A 76 -5.13 7.14 9.20
C LEU A 76 -5.69 6.17 10.26
N ALA A 77 -5.26 4.91 10.25
CA ALA A 77 -5.63 3.91 11.23
C ALA A 77 -5.18 4.28 12.67
N ASN A 78 -4.10 5.04 12.81
CA ASN A 78 -3.62 5.59 14.07
C ASN A 78 -4.26 6.94 14.45
N LYS A 79 -5.42 7.27 13.87
CA LYS A 79 -6.19 8.50 14.12
C LYS A 79 -5.52 9.80 13.64
N ASP A 80 -4.51 9.71 12.76
CA ASP A 80 -3.97 10.87 12.05
C ASP A 80 -4.86 11.15 10.83
N TYR A 81 -5.95 11.87 11.08
CA TYR A 81 -6.95 12.21 10.05
C TYR A 81 -6.51 13.35 9.13
N ASP A 82 -5.39 14.02 9.43
CA ASP A 82 -4.81 15.06 8.58
C ASP A 82 -3.89 14.49 7.48
N VAL A 83 -3.75 13.17 7.44
CA VAL A 83 -2.99 12.48 6.42
C VAL A 83 -3.57 12.75 5.02
N GLN A 84 -2.66 12.98 4.05
CA GLN A 84 -3.01 13.12 2.65
C GLN A 84 -2.48 11.95 1.84
N PHE A 85 -3.34 11.38 1.02
CA PHE A 85 -3.01 10.35 0.06
C PHE A 85 -2.70 11.02 -1.27
N ASN A 86 -1.43 10.97 -1.69
CA ASN A 86 -0.99 11.61 -2.93
C ASN A 86 -1.52 10.85 -4.15
N SER A 87 -2.20 11.56 -5.03
CA SER A 87 -2.76 11.03 -6.28
C SER A 87 -1.68 10.91 -7.37
N THR A 88 -0.58 10.20 -7.08
CA THR A 88 0.51 9.94 -8.03
C THR A 88 0.51 8.47 -8.39
N GLY A 89 0.39 8.15 -9.68
CA GLY A 89 0.41 6.77 -10.14
C GLY A 89 -0.45 6.57 -11.39
N TYR A 90 -0.92 5.36 -11.59
CA TYR A 90 -1.92 5.03 -12.60
C TYR A 90 -3.34 5.30 -12.07
N LEU A 91 -4.32 5.32 -12.99
CA LEU A 91 -5.67 5.81 -12.72
C LEU A 91 -6.31 5.17 -11.48
N GLU A 92 -6.17 3.86 -11.32
CA GLU A 92 -6.78 3.09 -10.22
C GLU A 92 -6.20 3.48 -8.85
N VAL A 93 -4.90 3.76 -8.77
CA VAL A 93 -4.29 4.25 -7.52
C VAL A 93 -4.73 5.68 -7.22
N THR A 94 -4.89 6.50 -8.25
CA THR A 94 -5.39 7.87 -8.09
C THR A 94 -6.83 7.86 -7.55
N GLU A 95 -7.70 7.03 -8.11
CA GLU A 95 -9.09 6.87 -7.67
C GLU A 95 -9.18 6.32 -6.24
N LEU A 96 -8.36 5.30 -5.93
CA LEU A 96 -8.24 4.78 -4.57
C LEU A 96 -7.81 5.88 -3.58
N ASN A 97 -6.78 6.66 -3.91
CA ASN A 97 -6.28 7.72 -3.04
C ASN A 97 -7.31 8.84 -2.83
N ASN A 98 -8.09 9.19 -3.86
CA ASN A 98 -9.19 10.15 -3.74
C ASN A 98 -10.29 9.63 -2.80
N THR A 99 -10.64 8.35 -2.90
CA THR A 99 -11.61 7.71 -2.01
C THR A 99 -11.11 7.67 -0.57
N LEU A 100 -9.82 7.37 -0.35
CA LEU A 100 -9.20 7.38 0.98
C LEU A 100 -9.12 8.80 1.57
N ASN A 101 -8.84 9.83 0.78
CA ASN A 101 -8.88 11.23 1.21
C ASN A 101 -10.29 11.64 1.66
N TYR A 102 -11.31 11.22 0.91
CA TYR A 102 -12.70 11.45 1.29
C TYR A 102 -13.03 10.74 2.62
N ALA A 103 -12.66 9.48 2.77
CA ALA A 103 -12.87 8.73 4.00
C ALA A 103 -12.14 9.36 5.21
N ALA A 104 -10.91 9.84 5.03
CA ALA A 104 -10.15 10.53 6.08
C ALA A 104 -10.87 11.82 6.53
N THR A 105 -11.42 12.57 5.57
CA THR A 105 -12.18 13.79 5.85
C THR A 105 -13.47 13.48 6.65
N GLU A 106 -14.20 12.46 6.28
CA GLU A 106 -15.41 12.05 7.02
C GLU A 106 -15.09 11.54 8.42
N LEU A 107 -14.02 10.74 8.57
CA LEU A 107 -13.54 10.29 9.90
C LEU A 107 -13.12 11.45 10.78
N LYS A 108 -12.46 12.48 10.22
CA LYS A 108 -12.10 13.70 10.95
C LYS A 108 -13.33 14.44 11.48
N LYS A 109 -14.39 14.54 10.66
CA LYS A 109 -15.67 15.15 11.09
C LYS A 109 -16.31 14.37 12.25
N VAL A 110 -16.34 13.04 12.14
CA VAL A 110 -16.89 12.18 13.19
C VAL A 110 -16.09 12.35 14.50
N ASP A 111 -14.77 12.35 14.46
CA ASP A 111 -13.92 12.57 15.64
C ASP A 111 -14.16 13.96 16.27
N SER A 112 -14.29 15.00 15.44
CA SER A 112 -14.61 16.36 15.91
C SER A 112 -15.97 16.42 16.58
N LEU A 113 -17.01 15.84 15.98
CA LEU A 113 -18.35 15.78 16.54
C LEU A 113 -18.38 14.99 17.85
N GLN A 114 -17.63 13.89 17.93
CA GLN A 114 -17.52 13.11 19.16
C GLN A 114 -16.88 13.92 20.31
N ARG A 115 -15.81 14.68 20.00
CA ARG A 115 -15.17 15.55 20.99
C ARG A 115 -16.09 16.66 21.46
N GLU A 116 -16.80 17.29 20.54
CA GLU A 116 -17.78 18.33 20.85
C GLU A 116 -18.91 17.77 21.71
N LEU A 117 -19.44 16.61 21.38
CA LEU A 117 -20.47 15.93 22.16
C LEU A 117 -19.97 15.67 23.60
N ILE A 118 -18.77 15.09 23.76
CA ILE A 118 -18.20 14.84 25.10
C ILE A 118 -18.00 16.13 25.86
N ALA A 119 -17.55 17.20 25.24
CA ALA A 119 -17.37 18.51 25.89
C ALA A 119 -18.70 19.09 26.35
N ASN A 120 -19.74 19.04 25.50
CA ASN A 120 -21.09 19.53 25.82
C ASN A 120 -21.71 18.72 26.99
N ILE A 121 -21.65 17.40 26.93
CA ILE A 121 -22.13 16.52 27.99
C ILE A 121 -21.40 16.87 29.32
N SER A 122 -20.07 17.00 29.26
CA SER A 122 -19.28 17.33 30.46
C SER A 122 -19.66 18.68 31.08
N HIS A 123 -19.96 19.66 30.23
CA HIS A 123 -20.45 20.97 30.69
C HIS A 123 -21.83 20.88 31.33
N ASP A 124 -22.77 20.19 30.67
CA ASP A 124 -24.17 20.08 31.11
C ASP A 124 -24.33 19.22 32.36
N LEU A 125 -23.42 18.26 32.57
CA LEU A 125 -23.37 17.51 33.85
C LEU A 125 -22.69 18.30 34.98
N ARG A 126 -21.71 19.16 34.67
CA ARG A 126 -21.00 19.92 35.72
C ARG A 126 -21.88 20.92 36.45
N THR A 127 -22.77 21.60 35.73
CA THR A 127 -23.63 22.65 36.30
C THR A 127 -24.53 22.10 37.42
N PRO A 128 -25.38 21.09 37.21
CA PRO A 128 -26.22 20.53 38.28
C PRO A 128 -25.39 19.88 39.41
N LEU A 129 -24.27 19.25 39.10
CA LEU A 129 -23.39 18.67 40.08
C LEU A 129 -22.79 19.75 41.03
N THR A 130 -22.41 20.91 40.46
CA THR A 130 -21.92 22.05 41.27
C THR A 130 -22.99 22.61 42.16
N MET A 131 -24.24 22.65 41.67
CA MET A 131 -25.38 23.10 42.52
C MET A 131 -25.65 22.11 43.66
N ILE A 132 -25.70 20.80 43.37
CA ILE A 132 -25.88 19.76 44.42
C ILE A 132 -24.78 19.85 45.50
N THR A 133 -23.52 19.94 45.08
CA THR A 133 -22.38 20.02 46.01
C THR A 133 -22.40 21.31 46.78
N GLY A 134 -22.65 22.46 46.15
CA GLY A 134 -22.70 23.75 46.79
C GLY A 134 -23.82 23.86 47.85
N TYR A 135 -25.03 23.45 47.48
CA TYR A 135 -26.13 23.44 48.49
C TYR A 135 -25.88 22.42 49.59
N GLY A 136 -25.31 21.26 49.29
CA GLY A 136 -24.90 20.28 50.28
C GLY A 136 -23.85 20.81 51.27
N GLU A 137 -22.88 21.60 50.79
CA GLU A 137 -21.88 22.27 51.63
C GLU A 137 -22.50 23.38 52.50
N VAL A 138 -23.35 24.22 51.94
CA VAL A 138 -24.09 25.25 52.68
C VAL A 138 -24.91 24.65 53.84
N MET A 139 -25.66 23.59 53.56
CA MET A 139 -26.47 22.88 54.55
C MET A 139 -25.63 22.21 55.63
N ARG A 140 -24.42 21.74 55.31
CA ARG A 140 -23.50 21.14 56.31
C ARG A 140 -22.84 22.16 57.19
N ASP A 141 -22.40 23.29 56.58
CA ASP A 141 -21.49 24.23 57.28
C ASP A 141 -22.19 25.43 57.95
N LEU A 142 -23.44 25.77 57.56
CA LEU A 142 -24.19 26.89 58.03
C LEU A 142 -25.40 26.43 58.86
N PRO A 143 -25.44 26.75 60.16
CA PRO A 143 -26.60 26.42 61.02
C PRO A 143 -27.88 27.11 60.52
N GLY A 144 -28.94 26.34 60.27
CA GLY A 144 -30.22 26.85 59.82
C GLY A 144 -30.48 26.80 58.37
N GLU A 145 -29.49 26.48 57.54
CA GLU A 145 -29.63 26.33 56.09
C GLU A 145 -30.12 24.94 55.63
N ASN A 146 -30.29 24.02 56.57
CA ASN A 146 -30.92 22.72 56.32
C ASN A 146 -32.45 22.88 56.20
N THR A 147 -32.86 23.61 55.14
CA THR A 147 -34.25 23.93 54.86
C THR A 147 -34.88 23.02 53.88
N PRO A 148 -36.21 22.80 53.86
CA PRO A 148 -36.89 22.04 52.82
C PRO A 148 -36.64 22.58 51.38
N GLU A 149 -36.47 23.91 51.28
CA GLU A 149 -36.21 24.61 50.00
C GLU A 149 -34.83 24.21 49.43
N ASN A 150 -33.77 24.22 50.26
CA ASN A 150 -32.41 23.84 49.85
C ASN A 150 -32.36 22.36 49.51
N ILE A 151 -33.07 21.50 50.24
CA ILE A 151 -33.17 20.06 49.92
C ILE A 151 -33.88 19.87 48.54
N GLN A 152 -34.95 20.64 48.29
CA GLN A 152 -35.71 20.54 47.05
C GLN A 152 -34.84 20.90 45.84
N ILE A 153 -33.97 21.92 45.94
CA ILE A 153 -33.02 22.26 44.86
C ILE A 153 -32.10 21.09 44.56
N ILE A 154 -31.56 20.39 45.56
CA ILE A 154 -30.72 19.20 45.39
C ILE A 154 -31.51 18.09 44.68
N ILE A 155 -32.74 17.85 45.06
CA ILE A 155 -33.61 16.83 44.43
C ILE A 155 -33.91 17.19 43.00
N ASP A 156 -34.21 18.44 42.70
CA ASP A 156 -34.54 18.89 41.34
C ASP A 156 -33.31 18.76 40.40
N GLU A 157 -32.12 19.15 40.87
CA GLU A 157 -30.90 19.00 40.07
C GLU A 157 -30.49 17.54 39.91
N ALA A 158 -30.71 16.68 40.91
CA ALA A 158 -30.49 15.25 40.80
C ALA A 158 -31.45 14.60 39.76
N ASN A 159 -32.72 15.01 39.75
CA ASN A 159 -33.69 14.57 38.74
C ASN A 159 -33.31 15.06 37.32
N ARG A 160 -32.81 16.29 37.23
CA ARG A 160 -32.30 16.84 35.94
C ARG A 160 -31.13 16.05 35.43
N LEU A 161 -30.14 15.66 36.26
CA LEU A 161 -29.05 14.80 35.92
C LEU A 161 -29.54 13.44 35.39
N ASN A 162 -30.54 12.86 36.10
CA ASN A 162 -31.09 11.56 35.70
C ASN A 162 -31.75 11.62 34.29
N MET A 163 -32.46 12.72 33.97
CA MET A 163 -33.02 12.94 32.64
C MET A 163 -31.90 13.07 31.59
N LEU A 164 -30.88 13.89 31.85
CA LEU A 164 -29.74 14.05 30.94
C LEU A 164 -29.03 12.73 30.62
N VAL A 165 -28.86 11.84 31.59
CA VAL A 165 -28.23 10.53 31.42
C VAL A 165 -29.15 9.56 30.63
N THR A 166 -30.48 9.71 30.73
CA THR A 166 -31.44 8.86 30.06
C THR A 166 -31.57 9.23 28.56
N ASP A 167 -31.35 10.50 28.23
CA ASP A 167 -31.44 11.04 26.86
C ASP A 167 -30.14 10.86 26.06
N LEU A 168 -29.05 10.33 26.63
CA LEU A 168 -27.75 10.03 26.01
C LEU A 168 -27.71 8.62 25.48
#